data_8c87391f792e68aee5f41dbde0319f95
#
_entry.id   8c87391f792e68aee5f41dbde0319f95
#
_cell.length_a   1.000
_cell.length_b   1.000
_cell.length_c   1.000
_cell.angle_alpha   90.00
_cell.angle_beta   90.00
_cell.angle_gamma   90.00
#
_symmetry.space_group_name_H-M   'P 1'
#
loop_
_entity.id
_entity.type
_entity.pdbx_description
1 polymer ?
#
loop_
_entity_poly.entity_id
_entity_poly.type
_entity_poly.pdbx_seq_one_letter_code
_entity_poly.pdbx_strand_id
1 'polypeptide(L)'
;MSAFTIAVTCLALNIYHEARGESIQGMQAVALVTLNRSKFTGKEICEVVHSPKQFSWTIYKPAATDPKSYRLAEKIAIDVLNGRVSDFTAGSTFYHHISVSPNWRNKFIYRKRIGNHLFYFTLEKPLV
;
A
#
# COMPACT_ATOMS: atom_id res chain seq x y z
N MET A 1 20.98 -10.06 3.11
CA MET A 1 19.66 -9.97 2.46
C MET A 1 19.69 -8.81 1.48
N SER A 2 19.22 -9.02 0.26
CA SER A 2 19.27 -7.99 -0.77
C SER A 2 18.26 -6.88 -0.48
N ALA A 3 18.48 -5.69 -1.05
CA ALA A 3 17.55 -4.58 -0.94
C ALA A 3 16.16 -4.95 -1.49
N PHE A 4 16.13 -5.72 -2.59
CA PHE A 4 14.87 -6.19 -3.16
C PHE A 4 14.10 -7.10 -2.20
N THR A 5 14.77 -8.04 -1.56
CA THR A 5 14.15 -8.94 -0.58
C THR A 5 13.60 -8.16 0.62
N ILE A 6 14.31 -7.16 1.08
CA ILE A 6 13.87 -6.29 2.17
C ILE A 6 12.60 -5.53 1.76
N ALA A 7 12.60 -4.95 0.57
CA ALA A 7 11.43 -4.22 0.04
C ALA A 7 10.23 -5.15 -0.10
N VAL A 8 10.42 -6.37 -0.62
CA VAL A 8 9.35 -7.36 -0.74
C VAL A 8 8.75 -7.66 0.62
N THR A 9 9.58 -7.87 1.64
CA THR A 9 9.09 -8.19 2.98
C THR A 9 8.25 -7.05 3.56
N CYS A 10 8.73 -5.81 3.47
CA CYS A 10 7.97 -4.65 3.97
C CYS A 10 6.65 -4.50 3.22
N LEU A 11 6.67 -4.62 1.91
CA LEU A 11 5.47 -4.45 1.10
C LEU A 11 4.48 -5.59 1.34
N ALA A 12 4.96 -6.83 1.43
CA ALA A 12 4.13 -7.99 1.69
C ALA A 12 3.42 -7.88 3.05
N LEU A 13 4.13 -7.45 4.08
CA LEU A 13 3.53 -7.24 5.39
C LEU A 13 2.44 -6.16 5.32
N ASN A 14 2.69 -5.09 4.58
CA ASN A 14 1.70 -4.03 4.44
C ASN A 14 0.46 -4.53 3.70
N ILE A 15 0.62 -5.25 2.60
CA ILE A 15 -0.51 -5.87 1.88
C ILE A 15 -1.28 -6.79 2.82
N TYR A 16 -0.58 -7.63 3.56
CA TYR A 16 -1.20 -8.59 4.47
C TYR A 16 -2.08 -7.88 5.51
N HIS A 17 -1.54 -6.88 6.20
CA HIS A 17 -2.28 -6.22 7.28
C HIS A 17 -3.34 -5.25 6.79
N GLU A 18 -3.14 -4.63 5.62
CA GLU A 18 -4.07 -3.62 5.10
C GLU A 18 -5.17 -4.20 4.22
N ALA A 19 -4.90 -5.29 3.53
CA ALA A 19 -5.79 -5.75 2.46
C ALA A 19 -6.07 -7.26 2.46
N ARG A 20 -5.69 -7.97 3.52
CA ARG A 20 -6.04 -9.39 3.62
C ARG A 20 -7.56 -9.54 3.59
N GLY A 21 -8.05 -10.45 2.74
CA GLY A 21 -9.47 -10.63 2.56
C GLY A 21 -10.07 -9.81 1.43
N GLU A 22 -9.35 -8.84 0.89
CA GLU A 22 -9.75 -8.14 -0.32
C GLU A 22 -9.49 -9.01 -1.54
N SER A 23 -10.01 -8.61 -2.70
CA SER A 23 -9.71 -9.26 -3.97
C SER A 23 -8.21 -9.10 -4.30
N ILE A 24 -7.71 -9.92 -5.22
CA ILE A 24 -6.33 -9.77 -5.70
C ILE A 24 -6.12 -8.35 -6.25
N GLN A 25 -7.08 -7.83 -7.01
CA GLN A 25 -7.00 -6.47 -7.52
C GLN A 25 -6.93 -5.43 -6.40
N GLY A 26 -7.70 -5.62 -5.32
CA GLY A 26 -7.64 -4.74 -4.15
C GLY A 26 -6.28 -4.78 -3.46
N MET A 27 -5.69 -5.97 -3.32
CA MET A 27 -4.36 -6.13 -2.76
C MET A 27 -3.29 -5.48 -3.63
N GLN A 28 -3.39 -5.65 -4.96
CA GLN A 28 -2.49 -5.00 -5.91
C GLN A 28 -2.59 -3.47 -5.82
N ALA A 29 -3.81 -2.95 -5.67
CA ALA A 29 -4.04 -1.50 -5.58
C ALA A 29 -3.34 -0.91 -4.34
N VAL A 30 -3.44 -1.57 -3.19
CA VAL A 30 -2.74 -1.14 -1.98
C VAL A 30 -1.22 -1.14 -2.19
N ALA A 31 -0.70 -2.16 -2.83
CA ALA A 31 0.73 -2.23 -3.15
C ALA A 31 1.17 -1.12 -4.10
N LEU A 32 0.35 -0.83 -5.11
CA LEU A 32 0.65 0.23 -6.09
C LEU A 32 0.70 1.62 -5.43
N VAL A 33 -0.19 1.89 -4.48
CA VAL A 33 -0.15 3.15 -3.73
C VAL A 33 1.18 3.29 -2.98
N THR A 34 1.62 2.24 -2.32
CA THR A 34 2.91 2.27 -1.59
C THR A 34 4.06 2.52 -2.55
N LEU A 35 4.07 1.86 -3.71
CA LEU A 35 5.09 2.08 -4.74
C LEU A 35 5.04 3.51 -5.27
N ASN A 36 3.85 4.03 -5.54
CA ASN A 36 3.67 5.42 -6.01
C ASN A 36 4.21 6.42 -5.00
N ARG A 37 3.96 6.20 -3.71
CA ARG A 37 4.50 7.06 -2.66
C ARG A 37 6.02 7.01 -2.61
N SER A 38 6.59 5.81 -2.74
CA SER A 38 8.03 5.64 -2.78
C SER A 38 8.65 6.45 -3.92
N LYS A 39 8.08 6.33 -5.12
CA LYS A 39 8.55 7.06 -6.29
C LYS A 39 8.38 8.57 -6.13
N PHE A 40 7.24 9.00 -5.58
CA PHE A 40 6.91 10.42 -5.44
C PHE A 40 7.80 11.10 -4.41
N THR A 41 8.10 10.43 -3.30
CA THR A 41 8.89 11.01 -2.20
C THR A 41 10.39 10.74 -2.34
N GLY A 42 10.80 9.79 -3.16
CA GLY A 42 12.18 9.34 -3.23
C GLY A 42 12.60 8.46 -2.04
N LYS A 43 11.64 8.03 -1.22
CA LYS A 43 11.93 7.18 -0.05
C LYS A 43 11.85 5.71 -0.41
N GLU A 44 12.60 4.88 0.31
CA GLU A 44 12.54 3.43 0.15
C GLU A 44 11.18 2.88 0.57
N ILE A 45 10.80 1.72 0.02
CA ILE A 45 9.52 1.07 0.34
C ILE A 45 9.34 0.90 1.85
N CYS A 46 10.35 0.40 2.54
CA CYS A 46 10.25 0.19 3.99
C CYS A 46 10.09 1.49 4.76
N GLU A 47 10.73 2.57 4.32
CA GLU A 47 10.55 3.88 4.92
C GLU A 47 9.10 4.36 4.75
N VAL A 48 8.51 4.16 3.58
CA VAL A 48 7.11 4.55 3.33
C VAL A 48 6.19 3.75 4.24
N VAL A 49 6.36 2.44 4.31
CA VAL A 49 5.51 1.55 5.11
C VAL A 49 5.58 1.88 6.59
N HIS A 50 6.77 2.15 7.11
CA HIS A 50 6.99 2.39 8.54
C HIS A 50 6.97 3.86 8.94
N SER A 51 6.62 4.76 8.02
CA SER A 51 6.49 6.18 8.35
C SER A 51 5.44 6.39 9.44
N PRO A 52 5.69 7.29 10.40
CA PRO A 52 4.76 7.49 11.52
C PRO A 52 3.34 7.81 11.03
N LYS A 53 2.35 7.15 11.65
CA LYS A 53 0.92 7.36 11.42
C LYS A 53 0.43 7.05 10.01
N GLN A 54 1.22 6.33 9.19
CA GLN A 54 0.75 5.96 7.86
C GLN A 54 -0.14 4.73 7.88
N PHE A 55 0.33 3.65 8.51
CA PHE A 55 -0.42 2.40 8.60
C PHE A 55 -0.51 1.99 10.06
N SER A 56 -1.73 1.82 10.54
CA SER A 56 -1.97 1.55 11.97
C SER A 56 -1.29 0.27 12.47
N TRP A 57 -1.17 -0.75 11.60
CA TRP A 57 -0.57 -2.02 12.02
C TRP A 57 0.91 -1.86 12.42
N THR A 58 1.62 -0.84 11.91
CA THR A 58 3.03 -0.65 12.23
C THR A 58 3.24 -0.21 13.67
N ILE A 59 2.21 0.30 14.33
CA ILE A 59 2.24 0.68 15.75
C ILE A 59 2.22 -0.57 16.63
N TYR A 60 1.35 -1.51 16.32
CA TYR A 60 1.14 -2.72 17.12
C TYR A 60 2.01 -3.88 16.67
N LYS A 61 2.51 -3.85 15.44
CA LYS A 61 3.38 -4.86 14.84
C LYS A 61 2.86 -6.30 15.02
N PRO A 62 1.60 -6.58 14.67
CA PRO A 62 1.09 -7.95 14.80
C PRO A 62 1.81 -8.89 13.82
N ALA A 63 1.96 -10.14 14.20
CA ALA A 63 2.56 -11.13 13.32
C ALA A 63 1.61 -11.50 12.18
N ALA A 64 2.17 -11.84 11.02
CA ALA A 64 1.41 -12.41 9.90
C ALA A 64 1.22 -13.90 10.18
N THR A 65 0.10 -14.25 10.82
CA THR A 65 -0.13 -15.61 11.34
C THR A 65 -0.74 -16.57 10.34
N ASP A 66 -1.24 -16.07 9.20
CA ASP A 66 -1.81 -16.92 8.15
C ASP A 66 -0.78 -17.08 7.01
N PRO A 67 -0.08 -18.24 6.95
CA PRO A 67 0.97 -18.43 5.94
C PRO A 67 0.47 -18.35 4.50
N LYS A 68 -0.74 -18.81 4.25
CA LYS A 68 -1.31 -18.80 2.89
C LYS A 68 -1.58 -17.37 2.43
N SER A 69 -2.19 -16.56 3.28
CA SER A 69 -2.45 -15.15 2.98
C SER A 69 -1.14 -14.37 2.85
N TYR A 70 -0.14 -14.69 3.66
CA TYR A 70 1.15 -14.03 3.57
C TYR A 70 1.87 -14.38 2.26
N ARG A 71 1.85 -15.64 1.83
CA ARG A 71 2.46 -16.05 0.55
C ARG A 71 1.81 -15.35 -0.62
N LEU A 72 0.49 -15.16 -0.59
CA LEU A 72 -0.20 -14.42 -1.64
C LEU A 72 0.23 -12.95 -1.63
N ALA A 73 0.30 -12.32 -0.47
CA ALA A 73 0.78 -10.95 -0.34
C ALA A 73 2.21 -10.81 -0.85
N GLU A 74 3.07 -11.77 -0.55
CA GLU A 74 4.46 -11.79 -1.02
C GLU A 74 4.54 -11.88 -2.53
N LYS A 75 3.74 -12.76 -3.15
CA LYS A 75 3.70 -12.87 -4.61
C LYS A 75 3.26 -11.57 -5.26
N ILE A 76 2.24 -10.93 -4.71
CA ILE A 76 1.74 -9.65 -5.22
C ILE A 76 2.82 -8.57 -5.07
N ALA A 77 3.51 -8.53 -3.93
CA ALA A 77 4.60 -7.58 -3.72
C ALA A 77 5.71 -7.74 -4.78
N ILE A 78 6.10 -8.99 -5.04
CA ILE A 78 7.13 -9.29 -6.05
C ILE A 78 6.66 -8.80 -7.43
N ASP A 79 5.43 -9.11 -7.82
CA ASP A 79 4.91 -8.73 -9.13
C ASP A 79 4.84 -7.21 -9.30
N VAL A 80 4.38 -6.50 -8.27
CA VAL A 80 4.29 -5.04 -8.31
C VAL A 80 5.68 -4.40 -8.38
N LEU A 81 6.61 -4.85 -7.55
CA LEU A 81 7.97 -4.29 -7.53
C LEU A 81 8.74 -4.59 -8.82
N ASN A 82 8.42 -5.66 -9.51
CA ASN A 82 9.02 -6.02 -10.79
C ASN A 82 8.33 -5.37 -12.00
N GLY A 83 7.33 -4.53 -11.76
CA GLY A 83 6.64 -3.84 -12.85
C GLY A 83 5.70 -4.72 -13.67
N ARG A 84 5.28 -5.87 -13.14
CA ARG A 84 4.38 -6.79 -13.85
C ARG A 84 2.91 -6.39 -13.75
N VAL A 85 2.60 -5.42 -12.89
CA VAL A 85 1.24 -4.92 -12.70
C VAL A 85 1.25 -3.44 -13.08
N SER A 86 0.50 -3.07 -14.12
CA SER A 86 0.37 -1.66 -14.51
C SER A 86 -0.45 -0.91 -13.45
N ASP A 87 -0.17 0.38 -13.30
CA ASP A 87 -0.84 1.17 -12.26
C ASP A 87 -2.26 1.55 -12.70
N PHE A 88 -3.23 0.75 -12.27
CA PHE A 88 -4.64 1.02 -12.50
C PHE A 88 -5.26 1.91 -11.41
N THR A 89 -4.46 2.41 -10.45
CA THR A 89 -4.93 3.34 -9.44
C THR A 89 -4.80 4.80 -9.89
N ALA A 90 -4.37 5.03 -11.12
CA ALA A 90 -4.21 6.36 -11.72
C ALA A 90 -3.27 7.26 -10.89
N GLY A 91 -2.14 6.71 -10.45
CA GLY A 91 -1.14 7.46 -9.71
C GLY A 91 -1.50 7.72 -8.26
N SER A 92 -2.48 7.02 -7.71
CA SER A 92 -2.95 7.26 -6.33
C SER A 92 -1.83 7.08 -5.32
N THR A 93 -1.79 7.97 -4.34
CA THR A 93 -0.81 7.99 -3.25
C THR A 93 -1.45 7.87 -1.88
N PHE A 94 -2.78 7.88 -1.79
CA PHE A 94 -3.54 7.72 -0.57
C PHE A 94 -4.75 6.85 -0.80
N TYR A 95 -5.16 6.15 0.24
CA TYR A 95 -6.44 5.43 0.25
C TYR A 95 -6.98 5.35 1.66
N HIS A 96 -8.28 5.07 1.77
CA HIS A 96 -8.90 4.72 3.04
C HIS A 96 -10.01 3.70 2.81
N HIS A 97 -10.34 2.95 3.87
CA HIS A 97 -11.46 2.02 3.85
C HIS A 97 -12.77 2.80 3.81
N ILE A 98 -13.79 2.26 3.15
CA ILE A 98 -15.08 2.93 3.01
C ILE A 98 -15.77 3.22 4.34
N SER A 99 -15.41 2.49 5.41
CA SER A 99 -15.99 2.66 6.73
C SER A 99 -15.48 3.88 7.49
N VAL A 100 -14.44 4.56 6.98
CA VAL A 100 -13.84 5.72 7.64
C VAL A 100 -13.94 6.95 6.74
N SER A 101 -13.89 8.14 7.35
CA SER A 101 -13.96 9.42 6.62
C SER A 101 -12.83 10.31 7.13
N PRO A 102 -11.59 10.12 6.64
CA PRO A 102 -10.46 10.92 7.10
C PRO A 102 -10.63 12.40 6.70
N ASN A 103 -10.07 13.28 7.52
CA ASN A 103 -10.20 14.72 7.31
C ASN A 103 -9.62 15.18 5.97
N TRP A 104 -8.59 14.49 5.48
CA TRP A 104 -7.90 14.87 4.24
C TRP A 104 -8.68 14.50 2.97
N ARG A 105 -9.74 13.69 3.06
CA ARG A 105 -10.46 13.18 1.87
C ARG A 105 -10.98 14.28 0.95
N ASN A 106 -11.28 15.46 1.48
CA ASN A 106 -11.78 16.60 0.70
C ASN A 106 -10.66 17.48 0.15
N LYS A 107 -9.42 17.23 0.55
CA LYS A 107 -8.24 18.00 0.12
C LYS A 107 -7.52 17.33 -1.04
N PHE A 108 -7.73 16.04 -1.23
CA PHE A 108 -7.05 15.26 -2.25
C PHE A 108 -8.01 14.96 -3.40
N ILE A 109 -7.45 14.59 -4.55
CA ILE A 109 -8.24 14.33 -5.76
C ILE A 109 -8.68 12.88 -5.73
N TYR A 110 -9.98 12.65 -5.63
CA TYR A 110 -10.55 11.32 -5.70
C TYR A 110 -10.31 10.72 -7.08
N ARG A 111 -9.85 9.47 -7.12
CA ARG A 111 -9.63 8.76 -8.39
C ARG A 111 -10.65 7.66 -8.62
N LYS A 112 -10.73 6.69 -7.71
CA LYS A 112 -11.64 5.56 -7.90
C LYS A 112 -11.83 4.75 -6.64
N ARG A 113 -12.85 3.94 -6.64
CA ARG A 113 -13.07 2.90 -5.64
C ARG A 113 -12.62 1.55 -6.20
N ILE A 114 -11.88 0.79 -5.40
CA ILE A 114 -11.49 -0.59 -5.72
C ILE A 114 -11.80 -1.41 -4.47
N GLY A 115 -12.76 -2.36 -4.59
CA GLY A 115 -13.21 -3.12 -3.44
C GLY A 115 -13.75 -2.21 -2.34
N ASN A 116 -13.21 -2.34 -1.15
CA ASN A 116 -13.65 -1.56 0.02
C ASN A 116 -12.76 -0.35 0.30
N HIS A 117 -11.92 0.06 -0.65
CA HIS A 117 -11.04 1.21 -0.50
C HIS A 117 -11.33 2.28 -1.53
N LEU A 118 -11.21 3.54 -1.12
CA LEU A 118 -11.30 4.72 -1.97
C LEU A 118 -9.89 5.29 -2.15
N PHE A 119 -9.51 5.56 -3.40
CA PHE A 119 -8.15 5.94 -3.78
C PHE A 119 -8.08 7.39 -4.24
N TYR A 120 -7.02 8.08 -3.83
CA TYR A 120 -6.83 9.52 -4.05
C TYR A 120 -5.44 9.82 -4.54
N PHE A 121 -5.34 10.89 -5.31
CA PHE A 121 -4.08 11.48 -5.77
C PHE A 121 -3.87 12.83 -5.09
N THR A 122 -2.62 13.16 -4.79
CA THR A 122 -2.27 14.49 -4.28
C THR A 122 -1.18 15.11 -5.16
N LEU A 123 -1.29 16.42 -5.37
CA LEU A 123 -0.28 17.18 -6.10
C LEU A 123 0.94 17.49 -5.23
N GLU A 124 0.75 17.50 -3.90
CA GLU A 124 1.82 17.74 -2.95
C GLU A 124 2.42 16.41 -2.50
N LYS A 125 3.74 16.41 -2.27
CA LYS A 125 4.39 15.22 -1.75
C LYS A 125 3.82 14.86 -0.38
N PRO A 126 3.51 13.57 -0.13
CA PRO A 126 3.17 13.12 1.22
C PRO A 126 4.31 13.48 2.19
N LEU A 127 3.96 13.76 3.44
CA LEU A 127 4.94 14.10 4.48
C LEU A 127 5.82 12.91 4.88
N VAL A 128 5.54 11.75 4.36
CA VAL A 128 6.19 10.50 4.78
C VAL A 128 6.86 9.81 3.61
#